data_7f0777a155cc54b7f2fc3c6985955774
#
_entry.id   7f0777a155cc54b7f2fc3c6985955774
#
_cell.length_a   1.000
_cell.length_b   1.000
_cell.length_c   1.000
_cell.angle_alpha   90.00
_cell.angle_beta   90.00
_cell.angle_gamma   90.00
#
_symmetry.space_group_name_H-M   'P 1'
#
loop_
_entity.id
_entity.type
_entity.pdbx_description
1 polymer ?
#
loop_
_entity_poly.entity_id
_entity_poly.type
_entity_poly.pdbx_seq_one_letter_code
_entity_poly.pdbx_strand_id
1 'polypeptide(L)'
;MIGKIAYALVLAALVPGCSSAPADSSYFPGPGDDWEHRSAVDVGMDSLLLAEAVSFAIENEPDTPRDLESWMRSRVGDDPYGELIGDLKPRGGPNGLVLRHGYIVAEWGDTRRVDVTYSVTKSFLSATTGLALAEGLIRDTHDPVADYVNDGGFDSPHNAQITWHHLLQQTNEWEGELFGKPDVADRRRGRDRQLQTPGTFWEYNDVRVNRTALATLRVWGRSLPDVLRERIMEPIGASDSWEWHGYHNSDVEVNGRTIKSVSGGGHWGGGMWINSRDQARFGYLYLRRGRWKDEQLLPQEWIDATTTPTEIQPTYGYMWWLNTGRELWASAPASSFAARGGGSNIIWIDPEHDLVVVIRWITGNAVDGVLQRVLAAVRDGRGEGR
;
A
#
# COMPACT_ATOMS: atom_id res chain seq x y z
N MET A 1 -51.59 -62.29 -30.39
CA MET A 1 -51.10 -60.91 -30.37
C MET A 1 -50.60 -60.63 -28.96
N ILE A 2 -49.26 -60.65 -28.80
CA ILE A 2 -48.59 -60.57 -27.54
C ILE A 2 -48.07 -59.12 -27.39
N GLY A 3 -48.65 -58.39 -26.43
CA GLY A 3 -48.25 -57.01 -26.14
C GLY A 3 -46.97 -56.98 -25.31
N LYS A 4 -45.93 -56.23 -25.81
CA LYS A 4 -44.67 -55.97 -25.09
C LYS A 4 -44.87 -54.77 -24.18
N ILE A 5 -44.72 -54.99 -22.87
CA ILE A 5 -44.61 -53.94 -21.86
C ILE A 5 -43.18 -53.47 -21.76
N ALA A 6 -42.94 -52.18 -22.08
CA ALA A 6 -41.63 -51.53 -21.93
C ALA A 6 -41.53 -50.92 -20.53
N TYR A 7 -40.52 -51.35 -19.73
CA TYR A 7 -40.15 -50.70 -18.49
C TYR A 7 -39.20 -49.54 -18.77
N ALA A 8 -39.57 -48.35 -18.37
CA ALA A 8 -38.70 -47.17 -18.39
C ALA A 8 -37.90 -47.13 -17.07
N LEU A 9 -36.57 -47.27 -17.17
CA LEU A 9 -35.66 -47.03 -16.05
C LEU A 9 -35.47 -45.51 -15.92
N VAL A 10 -35.88 -44.96 -14.77
CA VAL A 10 -35.53 -43.57 -14.40
C VAL A 10 -34.20 -43.63 -13.67
N LEU A 11 -33.13 -43.14 -14.34
CA LEU A 11 -31.84 -42.86 -13.71
C LEU A 11 -31.95 -41.54 -12.93
N ALA A 12 -31.93 -41.60 -11.60
CA ALA A 12 -31.75 -40.47 -10.74
C ALA A 12 -30.26 -40.01 -10.79
N ALA A 13 -30.01 -38.88 -11.43
CA ALA A 13 -28.68 -38.25 -11.40
C ALA A 13 -28.43 -37.67 -10.00
N LEU A 14 -27.49 -38.24 -9.26
CA LEU A 14 -26.92 -37.66 -8.05
C LEU A 14 -26.10 -36.43 -8.44
N VAL A 15 -26.59 -35.22 -8.14
CA VAL A 15 -25.86 -33.99 -8.18
C VAL A 15 -24.86 -34.00 -7.04
N PRO A 16 -23.53 -33.93 -7.26
CA PRO A 16 -22.59 -33.78 -6.16
C PRO A 16 -22.84 -32.44 -5.48
N GLY A 17 -23.16 -32.49 -4.18
CA GLY A 17 -23.29 -31.31 -3.36
C GLY A 17 -21.99 -30.52 -3.39
N CYS A 18 -22.06 -29.23 -3.73
CA CYS A 18 -20.97 -28.28 -3.48
C CYS A 18 -20.66 -28.31 -1.97
N SER A 19 -19.56 -28.95 -1.62
CA SER A 19 -18.94 -28.79 -0.30
C SER A 19 -18.52 -27.31 -0.21
N SER A 20 -19.25 -26.50 0.54
CA SER A 20 -18.79 -25.18 0.95
C SER A 20 -17.47 -25.38 1.69
N ALA A 21 -16.39 -24.75 1.19
CA ALA A 21 -15.16 -24.65 1.94
C ALA A 21 -15.50 -24.14 3.36
N PRO A 22 -14.80 -24.62 4.41
CA PRO A 22 -15.04 -24.11 5.76
C PRO A 22 -14.87 -22.59 5.73
N ALA A 23 -15.82 -21.86 6.32
CA ALA A 23 -15.73 -20.43 6.47
C ALA A 23 -14.38 -20.11 7.13
N ASP A 24 -13.60 -19.23 6.51
CA ASP A 24 -12.34 -18.74 7.05
C ASP A 24 -12.63 -18.17 8.45
N SER A 25 -12.13 -18.84 9.49
CA SER A 25 -12.35 -18.44 10.89
C SER A 25 -11.42 -17.28 11.31
N SER A 26 -10.86 -16.53 10.35
CA SER A 26 -9.99 -15.39 10.60
C SER A 26 -10.70 -14.38 11.48
N TYR A 27 -10.01 -13.90 12.52
CA TYR A 27 -10.48 -12.80 13.34
C TYR A 27 -10.37 -11.48 12.57
N PHE A 28 -11.40 -10.65 12.64
CA PHE A 28 -11.40 -9.26 12.13
C PHE A 28 -11.78 -8.32 13.25
N PRO A 29 -10.99 -7.26 13.51
CA PRO A 29 -11.28 -6.33 14.59
C PRO A 29 -12.56 -5.52 14.34
N GLY A 30 -13.19 -5.05 15.42
CA GLY A 30 -14.25 -4.06 15.39
C GLY A 30 -13.73 -2.67 14.98
N PRO A 31 -14.61 -1.64 14.86
CA PRO A 31 -14.21 -0.29 14.46
C PRO A 31 -13.33 0.42 15.50
N GLY A 32 -12.47 1.31 15.04
CA GLY A 32 -11.63 2.17 15.87
C GLY A 32 -10.73 1.38 16.82
N ASP A 33 -10.88 1.60 18.11
CA ASP A 33 -10.08 0.95 19.16
C ASP A 33 -10.59 -0.45 19.58
N ASP A 34 -11.70 -0.91 19.01
CA ASP A 34 -12.24 -2.25 19.27
C ASP A 34 -11.38 -3.30 18.53
N TRP A 35 -10.21 -3.57 19.09
CA TRP A 35 -9.22 -4.50 18.55
C TRP A 35 -8.65 -5.38 19.65
N GLU A 36 -8.87 -6.68 19.53
CA GLU A 36 -8.46 -7.66 20.54
C GLU A 36 -6.93 -7.82 20.58
N HIS A 37 -6.38 -7.80 21.79
CA HIS A 37 -5.00 -8.16 22.05
C HIS A 37 -4.93 -9.61 22.48
N ARG A 38 -3.92 -10.34 21.98
CA ARG A 38 -3.61 -11.70 22.39
C ARG A 38 -2.20 -11.79 22.94
N SER A 39 -1.98 -12.68 23.91
CA SER A 39 -0.63 -12.99 24.31
C SER A 39 0.12 -13.64 23.15
N ALA A 40 1.43 -13.42 23.05
CA ALA A 40 2.26 -14.02 22.01
C ALA A 40 2.11 -15.56 22.01
N VAL A 41 2.06 -16.17 23.19
CA VAL A 41 1.93 -17.64 23.34
C VAL A 41 0.63 -18.17 22.78
N ASP A 42 -0.50 -17.45 22.96
CA ASP A 42 -1.82 -17.89 22.49
C ASP A 42 -1.91 -17.95 20.96
N VAL A 43 -1.01 -17.24 20.26
CA VAL A 43 -0.95 -17.19 18.79
C VAL A 43 0.33 -17.83 18.23
N GLY A 44 0.98 -18.69 19.01
CA GLY A 44 2.15 -19.44 18.57
C GLY A 44 3.42 -18.60 18.40
N MET A 45 3.64 -17.61 19.28
CA MET A 45 4.85 -16.80 19.30
C MET A 45 5.55 -16.84 20.66
N ASP A 46 6.87 -16.62 20.65
CA ASP A 46 7.69 -16.48 21.84
C ASP A 46 7.62 -15.07 22.40
N SER A 47 7.14 -14.91 23.63
CA SER A 47 6.97 -13.60 24.26
C SER A 47 8.29 -12.87 24.53
N LEU A 48 9.38 -13.59 24.82
CA LEU A 48 10.69 -12.98 25.12
C LEU A 48 11.32 -12.45 23.83
N LEU A 49 11.34 -13.26 22.77
CA LEU A 49 11.88 -12.85 21.48
C LEU A 49 11.06 -11.71 20.85
N LEU A 50 9.74 -11.71 21.04
CA LEU A 50 8.89 -10.61 20.59
C LEU A 50 9.17 -9.32 21.38
N ALA A 51 9.40 -9.42 22.70
CA ALA A 51 9.79 -8.27 23.52
C ALA A 51 11.18 -7.72 23.11
N GLU A 52 12.12 -8.58 22.72
CA GLU A 52 13.41 -8.16 22.15
C GLU A 52 13.23 -7.39 20.83
N ALA A 53 12.31 -7.83 19.96
CA ALA A 53 11.99 -7.11 18.74
C ALA A 53 11.47 -5.68 19.01
N VAL A 54 10.57 -5.54 19.99
CA VAL A 54 10.02 -4.24 20.43
C VAL A 54 11.13 -3.36 21.01
N SER A 55 11.94 -3.88 21.92
CA SER A 55 13.06 -3.13 22.53
C SER A 55 14.04 -2.66 21.46
N PHE A 56 14.42 -3.54 20.53
CA PHE A 56 15.28 -3.21 19.42
C PHE A 56 14.70 -2.11 18.52
N ALA A 57 13.40 -2.14 18.24
CA ALA A 57 12.73 -1.07 17.46
C ALA A 57 12.80 0.28 18.18
N ILE A 58 12.56 0.31 19.49
CA ILE A 58 12.59 1.54 20.29
C ILE A 58 14.02 2.12 20.38
N GLU A 59 15.02 1.29 20.54
CA GLU A 59 16.42 1.68 20.68
C GLU A 59 17.04 2.24 19.37
N ASN A 60 16.38 2.00 18.23
CA ASN A 60 16.84 2.44 16.92
C ASN A 60 16.12 3.67 16.38
N GLU A 61 15.70 4.63 17.25
CA GLU A 61 15.18 5.93 16.81
C GLU A 61 16.22 6.64 15.92
N PRO A 62 15.81 7.22 14.77
CA PRO A 62 16.76 7.93 13.91
C PRO A 62 17.09 9.32 14.49
N ASP A 63 18.28 9.82 14.17
CA ASP A 63 18.72 11.17 14.52
C ASP A 63 17.94 12.28 13.79
N THR A 64 17.02 11.91 12.89
CA THR A 64 16.18 12.86 12.17
C THR A 64 15.39 13.73 13.16
N PRO A 65 15.52 15.08 13.12
CA PRO A 65 14.79 15.95 14.01
C PRO A 65 13.28 15.71 13.97
N ARG A 66 12.59 15.96 15.08
CA ARG A 66 11.12 15.85 15.11
C ARG A 66 10.44 16.98 14.34
N ASP A 67 11.04 18.15 14.24
CA ASP A 67 10.62 19.23 13.35
C ASP A 67 11.00 18.86 11.90
N LEU A 68 10.05 18.18 11.23
CA LEU A 68 10.25 17.71 9.85
C LEU A 68 10.28 18.85 8.85
N GLU A 69 9.58 19.96 9.08
CA GLU A 69 9.56 21.08 8.14
C GLU A 69 10.93 21.74 8.08
N SER A 70 11.47 22.14 9.22
CA SER A 70 12.82 22.73 9.31
C SER A 70 13.88 21.77 8.79
N TRP A 71 13.77 20.49 9.11
CA TRP A 71 14.70 19.46 8.62
C TRP A 71 14.64 19.30 7.10
N MET A 72 13.45 19.19 6.51
CA MET A 72 13.28 19.08 5.05
C MET A 72 13.81 20.33 4.34
N ARG A 73 13.47 21.54 4.82
CA ARG A 73 13.99 22.79 4.28
C ARG A 73 15.52 22.84 4.28
N SER A 74 16.17 22.37 5.35
CA SER A 74 17.63 22.31 5.42
C SER A 74 18.26 21.33 4.44
N ARG A 75 17.53 20.27 4.05
CA ARG A 75 18.04 19.24 3.11
C ARG A 75 17.84 19.59 1.64
N VAL A 76 16.76 20.29 1.33
CA VAL A 76 16.36 20.56 -0.06
C VAL A 76 16.54 22.03 -0.44
N GLY A 77 16.99 22.89 0.49
CA GLY A 77 17.06 24.34 0.29
C GLY A 77 17.91 24.80 -0.90
N ASP A 78 18.94 24.03 -1.25
CA ASP A 78 19.82 24.32 -2.40
C ASP A 78 19.36 23.64 -3.70
N ASP A 79 18.34 22.77 -3.65
CA ASP A 79 17.78 22.17 -4.85
C ASP A 79 16.83 23.16 -5.54
N PRO A 80 16.98 23.42 -6.86
CA PRO A 80 16.11 24.34 -7.58
C PRO A 80 14.63 23.98 -7.53
N TYR A 81 14.32 22.74 -7.21
CA TYR A 81 12.96 22.23 -7.04
C TYR A 81 12.62 21.87 -5.60
N GLY A 82 13.47 22.26 -4.63
CA GLY A 82 13.35 21.86 -3.22
C GLY A 82 12.24 22.55 -2.44
N GLU A 83 11.58 23.57 -3.01
CA GLU A 83 10.49 24.27 -2.33
C GLU A 83 9.41 23.30 -1.84
N LEU A 84 9.08 23.38 -0.54
CA LEU A 84 7.95 22.66 0.04
C LEU A 84 6.64 23.36 -0.35
N ILE A 85 5.75 22.63 -0.97
CA ILE A 85 4.46 23.13 -1.48
C ILE A 85 3.26 22.49 -0.78
N GLY A 86 3.49 21.60 0.18
CA GLY A 86 2.48 20.99 1.03
C GLY A 86 2.89 21.01 2.50
N ASP A 87 1.90 20.83 3.37
CA ASP A 87 2.10 20.88 4.81
C ASP A 87 2.94 19.70 5.31
N LEU A 88 3.70 19.96 6.36
CA LEU A 88 4.38 18.98 7.20
C LEU A 88 4.06 19.29 8.67
N LYS A 89 4.13 18.26 9.52
CA LYS A 89 4.01 18.40 10.96
C LYS A 89 5.14 17.67 11.68
N PRO A 90 5.45 18.02 12.93
CA PRO A 90 6.46 17.31 13.70
C PRO A 90 6.16 15.82 13.83
N ARG A 91 7.18 14.98 13.61
CA ARG A 91 7.06 13.52 13.75
C ARG A 91 6.98 13.05 15.21
N GLY A 92 6.39 11.88 15.39
CA GLY A 92 6.48 11.13 16.65
C GLY A 92 7.83 10.46 16.88
N GLY A 93 7.94 9.73 17.97
CA GLY A 93 9.01 8.78 18.23
C GLY A 93 8.77 7.42 17.56
N PRO A 94 9.69 6.44 17.77
CA PRO A 94 9.49 5.08 17.31
C PRO A 94 8.16 4.53 17.80
N ASN A 95 7.37 4.02 16.90
CA ASN A 95 6.12 3.35 17.24
C ASN A 95 5.79 2.28 16.21
N GLY A 96 4.94 1.36 16.58
CA GLY A 96 4.49 0.30 15.70
C GLY A 96 3.72 -0.78 16.41
N LEU A 97 3.32 -1.79 15.67
CA LEU A 97 2.63 -2.95 16.20
C LEU A 97 2.85 -4.19 15.33
N VAL A 98 2.63 -5.34 15.94
CA VAL A 98 2.67 -6.65 15.29
C VAL A 98 1.31 -7.29 15.38
N LEU A 99 0.77 -7.67 14.22
CA LEU A 99 -0.42 -8.51 14.12
C LEU A 99 -0.02 -9.94 13.82
N ARG A 100 -0.63 -10.88 14.50
CA ARG A 100 -0.62 -12.31 14.20
C ARG A 100 -2.06 -12.82 14.15
N HIS A 101 -2.46 -13.46 13.06
CA HIS A 101 -3.83 -13.94 12.86
C HIS A 101 -4.93 -12.85 13.03
N GLY A 102 -4.56 -11.58 12.79
CA GLY A 102 -5.45 -10.42 12.95
C GLY A 102 -5.44 -9.80 14.35
N TYR A 103 -4.91 -10.47 15.37
CA TYR A 103 -4.80 -9.96 16.75
C TYR A 103 -3.56 -9.07 16.92
N ILE A 104 -3.65 -8.03 17.75
CA ILE A 104 -2.48 -7.28 18.19
C ILE A 104 -1.74 -8.14 19.23
N VAL A 105 -0.48 -8.48 18.95
CA VAL A 105 0.36 -9.30 19.83
C VAL A 105 1.49 -8.51 20.47
N ALA A 106 1.88 -7.41 19.86
CA ALA A 106 2.79 -6.42 20.43
C ALA A 106 2.47 -5.03 19.90
N GLU A 107 2.70 -4.02 20.72
CA GLU A 107 2.49 -2.62 20.37
C GLU A 107 3.49 -1.77 21.16
N TRP A 108 4.07 -0.74 20.54
CA TRP A 108 5.03 0.15 21.20
C TRP A 108 4.88 1.59 20.71
N GLY A 109 5.26 2.52 21.58
CA GLY A 109 5.13 3.95 21.33
C GLY A 109 3.68 4.42 21.22
N ASP A 110 3.45 5.56 20.61
CA ASP A 110 2.11 6.11 20.40
C ASP A 110 1.54 5.68 19.05
N THR A 111 0.89 4.53 19.02
CA THR A 111 0.30 3.93 17.81
C THR A 111 -0.97 4.62 17.35
N ARG A 112 -1.57 5.49 18.18
CA ARG A 112 -2.74 6.30 17.82
C ARG A 112 -2.36 7.68 17.27
N ARG A 113 -1.08 8.04 17.35
CA ARG A 113 -0.62 9.31 16.81
C ARG A 113 -0.77 9.33 15.30
N VAL A 114 -1.47 10.34 14.81
CA VAL A 114 -1.57 10.65 13.37
C VAL A 114 -0.29 11.35 12.94
N ASP A 115 0.43 10.72 12.03
CA ASP A 115 1.74 11.18 11.56
C ASP A 115 1.87 11.02 10.06
N VAL A 116 2.75 11.81 9.42
CA VAL A 116 3.03 11.68 7.99
C VAL A 116 3.64 10.31 7.70
N THR A 117 3.19 9.66 6.64
CA THR A 117 3.69 8.33 6.27
C THR A 117 4.48 8.32 4.95
N TYR A 118 4.68 9.50 4.34
CA TYR A 118 5.41 9.65 3.08
C TYR A 118 4.92 8.66 2.01
N SER A 119 5.85 7.94 1.39
CA SER A 119 5.57 7.08 0.24
C SER A 119 4.74 5.82 0.52
N VAL A 120 4.41 5.51 1.78
CA VAL A 120 3.33 4.54 2.08
C VAL A 120 2.02 4.97 1.40
N THR A 121 1.82 6.28 1.23
CA THR A 121 0.69 6.88 0.48
C THR A 121 0.50 6.25 -0.90
N LYS A 122 1.57 5.84 -1.59
CA LYS A 122 1.51 5.23 -2.92
C LYS A 122 0.69 3.94 -2.95
N SER A 123 0.77 3.16 -1.89
CA SER A 123 -0.01 1.92 -1.79
C SER A 123 -1.50 2.19 -1.58
N PHE A 124 -1.87 3.27 -0.90
CA PHE A 124 -3.25 3.75 -0.82
C PHE A 124 -3.74 4.29 -2.18
N LEU A 125 -2.88 4.98 -2.93
CA LEU A 125 -3.18 5.41 -4.31
C LEU A 125 -3.39 4.20 -5.22
N SER A 126 -2.53 3.19 -5.13
CA SER A 126 -2.72 1.92 -5.84
C SER A 126 -4.09 1.32 -5.56
N ALA A 127 -4.50 1.25 -4.29
CA ALA A 127 -5.80 0.72 -3.91
C ALA A 127 -6.96 1.52 -4.52
N THR A 128 -6.90 2.86 -4.50
CA THR A 128 -7.96 3.70 -5.11
C THR A 128 -8.01 3.56 -6.64
N THR A 129 -6.88 3.31 -7.29
CA THR A 129 -6.82 2.99 -8.72
C THR A 129 -7.40 1.60 -9.00
N GLY A 130 -7.11 0.63 -8.13
CA GLY A 130 -7.69 -0.73 -8.21
C GLY A 130 -9.21 -0.74 -8.07
N LEU A 131 -9.74 0.10 -7.20
CA LEU A 131 -11.20 0.29 -7.09
C LEU A 131 -11.80 0.87 -8.37
N ALA A 132 -11.11 1.81 -9.05
CA ALA A 132 -11.57 2.35 -10.33
C ALA A 132 -11.64 1.26 -11.42
N LEU A 133 -10.69 0.32 -11.43
CA LEU A 133 -10.73 -0.85 -12.30
C LEU A 133 -11.90 -1.77 -11.93
N ALA A 134 -12.10 -2.05 -10.65
CA ALA A 134 -13.18 -2.91 -10.15
C ALA A 134 -14.57 -2.36 -10.50
N GLU A 135 -14.74 -1.05 -10.55
CA GLU A 135 -15.99 -0.39 -10.95
C GLU A 135 -16.14 -0.18 -12.46
N GLY A 136 -15.15 -0.62 -13.26
CA GLY A 136 -15.17 -0.46 -14.71
C GLY A 136 -14.94 0.97 -15.18
N LEU A 137 -14.50 1.87 -14.30
CA LEU A 137 -14.08 3.23 -14.66
C LEU A 137 -12.77 3.21 -15.45
N ILE A 138 -11.93 2.23 -15.18
CA ILE A 138 -10.78 1.80 -15.99
C ILE A 138 -11.11 0.40 -16.47
N ARG A 139 -11.05 0.13 -17.77
CA ARG A 139 -11.40 -1.17 -18.35
C ARG A 139 -10.27 -2.17 -18.22
N ASP A 140 -9.03 -1.72 -18.52
CA ASP A 140 -7.81 -2.53 -18.46
C ASP A 140 -6.64 -1.65 -18.03
N THR A 141 -5.75 -2.19 -17.21
CA THR A 141 -4.52 -1.49 -16.81
C THR A 141 -3.56 -1.26 -17.98
N HIS A 142 -3.67 -2.01 -19.07
CA HIS A 142 -2.88 -1.83 -20.27
C HIS A 142 -3.47 -0.82 -21.27
N ASP A 143 -4.65 -0.31 -21.00
CA ASP A 143 -5.20 0.79 -21.81
C ASP A 143 -4.35 2.06 -21.64
N PRO A 144 -4.15 2.85 -22.70
CA PRO A 144 -3.55 4.18 -22.59
C PRO A 144 -4.33 5.08 -21.64
N VAL A 145 -3.62 5.81 -20.78
CA VAL A 145 -4.28 6.77 -19.86
C VAL A 145 -4.99 7.89 -20.63
N ALA A 146 -4.48 8.25 -21.81
CA ALA A 146 -5.06 9.23 -22.71
C ALA A 146 -6.51 8.90 -23.13
N ASP A 147 -6.91 7.62 -23.12
CA ASP A 147 -8.29 7.20 -23.44
C ASP A 147 -9.30 7.58 -22.34
N TYR A 148 -8.82 7.95 -21.15
CA TYR A 148 -9.62 8.24 -19.95
C TYR A 148 -9.47 9.66 -19.45
N VAL A 149 -8.28 10.26 -19.65
CA VAL A 149 -7.90 11.55 -19.07
C VAL A 149 -7.54 12.53 -20.17
N ASN A 150 -8.39 13.53 -20.34
CA ASN A 150 -8.23 14.59 -21.34
C ASN A 150 -7.99 15.93 -20.61
N ASP A 151 -6.77 16.11 -20.09
CA ASP A 151 -6.38 17.33 -19.36
C ASP A 151 -5.01 17.88 -19.83
N GLY A 152 -4.57 17.48 -21.02
CA GLY A 152 -3.31 17.90 -21.63
C GLY A 152 -2.07 17.11 -21.18
N GLY A 153 -2.16 16.36 -20.08
CA GLY A 153 -1.00 15.68 -19.51
C GLY A 153 -0.55 14.44 -20.26
N PHE A 154 -1.37 13.91 -21.17
CA PHE A 154 -1.07 12.73 -21.96
C PHE A 154 -1.19 12.97 -23.48
N ASP A 155 -1.15 14.24 -23.93
CA ASP A 155 -1.39 14.61 -25.34
C ASP A 155 -0.13 14.51 -26.20
N SER A 156 1.09 14.56 -25.61
CA SER A 156 2.30 14.42 -26.41
C SER A 156 2.43 13.01 -26.99
N PRO A 157 3.07 12.84 -28.15
CA PRO A 157 3.28 11.51 -28.74
C PRO A 157 4.02 10.53 -27.81
N HIS A 158 4.81 11.03 -26.87
CA HIS A 158 5.49 10.25 -25.86
C HIS A 158 4.51 9.85 -24.76
N ASN A 159 3.85 10.81 -24.12
CA ASN A 159 2.94 10.56 -23.00
C ASN A 159 1.68 9.77 -23.39
N ALA A 160 1.22 9.88 -24.65
CA ALA A 160 0.07 9.15 -25.16
C ALA A 160 0.27 7.61 -25.17
N GLN A 161 1.51 7.13 -25.09
CA GLN A 161 1.84 5.71 -25.00
C GLN A 161 1.77 5.16 -23.58
N ILE A 162 1.59 6.03 -22.58
CA ILE A 162 1.61 5.64 -21.17
C ILE A 162 0.29 4.96 -20.82
N THR A 163 0.38 3.74 -20.27
CA THR A 163 -0.74 2.96 -19.77
C THR A 163 -0.86 3.10 -18.25
N TRP A 164 -2.00 2.71 -17.68
CA TRP A 164 -2.17 2.59 -16.22
C TRP A 164 -1.16 1.64 -15.61
N HIS A 165 -0.85 0.53 -16.31
CA HIS A 165 0.20 -0.41 -15.92
C HIS A 165 1.56 0.29 -15.76
N HIS A 166 1.96 1.12 -16.73
CA HIS A 166 3.21 1.89 -16.66
C HIS A 166 3.21 2.88 -15.49
N LEU A 167 2.08 3.56 -15.21
CA LEU A 167 1.96 4.47 -14.07
C LEU A 167 2.15 3.73 -12.75
N LEU A 168 1.45 2.60 -12.55
CA LEU A 168 1.45 1.84 -11.32
C LEU A 168 2.79 1.17 -11.02
N GLN A 169 3.49 0.71 -12.06
CA GLN A 169 4.84 0.15 -11.93
C GLN A 169 5.96 1.19 -11.85
N GLN A 170 5.66 2.48 -12.07
CA GLN A 170 6.65 3.54 -12.21
C GLN A 170 7.64 3.32 -13.38
N THR A 171 7.14 2.76 -14.48
CA THR A 171 7.86 2.60 -15.75
C THR A 171 7.37 3.57 -16.84
N ASN A 172 6.59 4.59 -16.44
CA ASN A 172 5.85 5.43 -17.36
C ASN A 172 6.69 6.48 -18.11
N GLU A 173 7.83 6.88 -17.58
CA GLU A 173 8.67 7.94 -18.18
C GLU A 173 7.89 9.22 -18.58
N TRP A 174 6.80 9.52 -17.89
CA TRP A 174 6.01 10.72 -18.14
C TRP A 174 6.88 11.97 -18.09
N GLU A 175 6.71 12.85 -19.08
CA GLU A 175 7.35 14.15 -19.15
C GLU A 175 6.36 15.29 -18.96
N GLY A 176 6.73 16.29 -18.20
CA GLY A 176 5.90 17.47 -17.98
C GLY A 176 6.13 18.13 -16.65
N GLU A 177 5.30 19.12 -16.38
CA GLU A 177 5.24 19.82 -15.10
C GLU A 177 3.89 19.62 -14.45
N LEU A 178 3.89 19.42 -13.14
CA LEU A 178 2.68 19.27 -12.34
C LEU A 178 2.85 20.03 -11.01
N PHE A 179 1.93 20.96 -10.74
CA PHE A 179 1.93 21.77 -9.50
C PHE A 179 3.25 22.50 -9.26
N GLY A 180 3.87 23.05 -10.32
CA GLY A 180 5.16 23.75 -10.26
C GLY A 180 6.38 22.84 -10.10
N LYS A 181 6.21 21.51 -10.23
CA LYS A 181 7.30 20.54 -10.20
C LYS A 181 7.42 19.83 -11.54
N PRO A 182 8.49 20.04 -12.32
CA PRO A 182 8.76 19.27 -13.51
C PRO A 182 9.18 17.84 -13.14
N ASP A 183 8.98 16.88 -14.04
CA ASP A 183 9.37 15.49 -13.81
C ASP A 183 10.87 15.30 -13.50
N VAL A 184 11.72 16.19 -14.03
CA VAL A 184 13.17 16.23 -13.72
C VAL A 184 13.46 16.56 -12.25
N ALA A 185 12.50 17.14 -11.52
CA ALA A 185 12.67 17.49 -10.11
C ALA A 185 12.95 16.26 -9.22
N ASP A 186 12.48 15.08 -9.61
CA ASP A 186 12.69 13.84 -8.84
C ASP A 186 13.25 12.70 -9.72
N ARG A 187 14.02 13.02 -10.77
CA ARG A 187 14.78 11.99 -11.50
C ARG A 187 16.00 11.57 -10.71
N ARG A 188 15.97 10.36 -10.16
CA ARG A 188 17.02 9.82 -9.27
C ARG A 188 18.13 9.09 -10.01
N ARG A 189 17.91 8.76 -11.29
CA ARG A 189 18.87 8.06 -12.16
C ARG A 189 19.47 8.99 -13.24
N GLY A 190 19.53 10.29 -12.97
CA GLY A 190 20.11 11.31 -13.85
C GLY A 190 19.07 12.30 -14.37
N ARG A 191 19.21 13.58 -13.97
CA ARG A 191 18.27 14.65 -14.39
C ARG A 191 18.33 14.92 -15.89
N ASP A 192 19.51 14.86 -16.48
CA ASP A 192 19.79 15.22 -17.88
C ASP A 192 19.70 14.02 -18.83
N ARG A 193 19.35 12.82 -18.34
CA ARG A 193 19.20 11.66 -19.21
C ARG A 193 18.01 11.83 -20.15
N GLN A 194 18.13 11.29 -21.36
CA GLN A 194 17.00 11.18 -22.26
C GLN A 194 15.94 10.22 -21.70
N LEU A 195 14.68 10.55 -21.93
CA LEU A 195 13.57 9.67 -21.59
C LEU A 195 13.64 8.40 -22.42
N GLN A 196 13.26 7.29 -21.80
CA GLN A 196 13.11 6.01 -22.47
C GLN A 196 11.64 5.83 -22.90
N THR A 197 11.41 4.87 -23.78
CA THR A 197 10.04 4.48 -24.14
C THR A 197 9.27 4.04 -22.90
N PRO A 198 8.02 4.52 -22.69
CA PRO A 198 7.18 4.04 -21.59
C PRO A 198 7.15 2.51 -21.52
N GLY A 199 7.29 1.97 -20.31
CA GLY A 199 7.36 0.52 -20.07
C GLY A 199 8.76 -0.08 -20.14
N THR A 200 9.81 0.67 -20.52
CA THR A 200 11.17 0.10 -20.69
C THR A 200 12.18 0.54 -19.65
N PHE A 201 11.83 1.49 -18.77
CA PHE A 201 12.74 2.02 -17.75
C PHE A 201 11.99 2.28 -16.46
N TRP A 202 12.51 1.78 -15.35
CA TRP A 202 11.95 2.02 -14.02
C TRP A 202 12.61 3.24 -13.37
N GLU A 203 11.79 4.21 -12.97
CA GLU A 203 12.22 5.41 -12.26
C GLU A 203 11.26 5.74 -11.13
N TYR A 204 11.73 5.65 -9.89
CA TYR A 204 10.94 6.09 -8.74
C TYR A 204 10.88 7.62 -8.71
N ASN A 205 9.70 8.19 -9.04
CA ASN A 205 9.55 9.62 -9.28
C ASN A 205 8.22 10.15 -8.71
N ASP A 206 8.30 11.03 -7.73
CA ASP A 206 7.12 11.54 -7.01
C ASP A 206 6.27 12.50 -7.87
N VAL A 207 6.83 13.23 -8.86
CA VAL A 207 6.03 14.03 -9.80
C VAL A 207 5.15 13.12 -10.64
N ARG A 208 5.69 12.02 -11.14
CA ARG A 208 4.96 11.02 -11.94
C ARG A 208 3.90 10.29 -11.12
N VAL A 209 4.16 10.06 -9.83
CA VAL A 209 3.15 9.51 -8.92
C VAL A 209 2.04 10.53 -8.62
N ASN A 210 2.37 11.81 -8.48
CA ASN A 210 1.35 12.87 -8.37
C ASN A 210 0.51 12.97 -9.66
N ARG A 211 1.11 12.74 -10.83
CA ARG A 211 0.39 12.65 -12.10
C ARG A 211 -0.57 11.46 -12.11
N THR A 212 -0.15 10.32 -11.54
CA THR A 212 -1.04 9.14 -11.34
C THR A 212 -2.20 9.47 -10.42
N ALA A 213 -1.97 10.19 -9.32
CA ALA A 213 -3.02 10.61 -8.40
C ALA A 213 -4.05 11.53 -9.10
N LEU A 214 -3.58 12.49 -9.89
CA LEU A 214 -4.46 13.36 -10.67
C LEU A 214 -5.25 12.58 -11.72
N ALA A 215 -4.61 11.66 -12.44
CA ALA A 215 -5.28 10.83 -13.43
C ALA A 215 -6.38 9.97 -12.79
N THR A 216 -6.09 9.33 -11.65
CA THR A 216 -7.07 8.55 -10.89
C THR A 216 -8.23 9.43 -10.39
N LEU A 217 -7.95 10.64 -9.90
CA LEU A 217 -8.97 11.61 -9.51
C LEU A 217 -9.88 11.99 -10.70
N ARG A 218 -9.31 12.23 -11.89
CA ARG A 218 -10.07 12.54 -13.12
C ARG A 218 -11.04 11.42 -13.49
N VAL A 219 -10.59 10.17 -13.39
CA VAL A 219 -11.42 8.99 -13.69
C VAL A 219 -12.55 8.85 -12.67
N TRP A 220 -12.29 9.04 -11.39
CA TRP A 220 -13.31 9.03 -10.36
C TRP A 220 -14.29 10.22 -10.45
N GLY A 221 -13.85 11.34 -10.96
CA GLY A 221 -14.61 12.58 -10.99
C GLY A 221 -14.95 13.14 -9.60
N ARG A 222 -14.25 12.66 -8.55
CA ARG A 222 -14.44 13.02 -7.14
C ARG A 222 -13.13 12.88 -6.34
N SER A 223 -13.13 13.41 -5.11
CA SER A 223 -11.99 13.38 -4.19
C SER A 223 -11.52 11.94 -3.90
N LEU A 224 -10.23 11.66 -4.04
CA LEU A 224 -9.66 10.34 -3.70
C LEU A 224 -9.74 10.02 -2.20
N PRO A 225 -9.55 10.98 -1.25
CA PRO A 225 -9.84 10.74 0.17
C PRO A 225 -11.27 10.24 0.42
N ASP A 226 -12.28 10.78 -0.26
CA ASP A 226 -13.67 10.34 -0.09
C ASP A 226 -13.87 8.92 -0.63
N VAL A 227 -13.29 8.63 -1.80
CA VAL A 227 -13.32 7.26 -2.37
C VAL A 227 -12.67 6.27 -1.41
N LEU A 228 -11.47 6.56 -0.94
CA LEU A 228 -10.73 5.70 -0.01
C LEU A 228 -11.51 5.50 1.30
N ARG A 229 -12.10 6.56 1.84
CA ARG A 229 -12.90 6.53 3.07
C ARG A 229 -14.07 5.57 2.93
N GLU A 230 -14.92 5.81 1.94
CA GLU A 230 -16.17 5.06 1.74
C GLU A 230 -15.94 3.60 1.36
N ARG A 231 -14.92 3.34 0.55
CA ARG A 231 -14.75 2.02 -0.08
C ARG A 231 -13.79 1.11 0.67
N ILE A 232 -12.90 1.67 1.51
CA ILE A 232 -11.90 0.88 2.23
C ILE A 232 -11.88 1.24 3.71
N MET A 233 -11.62 2.50 4.08
CA MET A 233 -11.26 2.84 5.45
C MET A 233 -12.43 2.65 6.44
N GLU A 234 -13.63 3.08 6.09
CA GLU A 234 -14.84 2.83 6.88
C GLU A 234 -15.16 1.33 6.97
N PRO A 235 -15.23 0.57 5.85
CA PRO A 235 -15.47 -0.88 5.90
C PRO A 235 -14.47 -1.66 6.76
N ILE A 236 -13.18 -1.30 6.75
CA ILE A 236 -12.18 -1.96 7.61
C ILE A 236 -12.20 -1.44 9.06
N GLY A 237 -13.08 -0.50 9.38
CA GLY A 237 -13.23 0.06 10.72
C GLY A 237 -12.06 0.95 11.15
N ALA A 238 -11.40 1.64 10.21
CA ALA A 238 -10.38 2.63 10.51
C ALA A 238 -10.99 3.82 11.28
N SER A 239 -10.16 4.54 12.01
CA SER A 239 -10.58 5.78 12.69
C SER A 239 -10.85 6.90 11.67
N ASP A 240 -11.53 7.96 12.11
CA ASP A 240 -11.75 9.17 11.30
C ASP A 240 -10.56 10.15 11.35
N SER A 241 -9.47 9.77 12.01
CA SER A 241 -8.35 10.67 12.30
C SER A 241 -7.34 10.81 11.15
N TRP A 242 -7.37 9.90 10.17
CA TRP A 242 -6.47 9.97 9.03
C TRP A 242 -6.88 11.06 8.04
N GLU A 243 -5.88 11.64 7.35
CA GLU A 243 -6.04 12.70 6.36
C GLU A 243 -5.13 12.43 5.17
N TRP A 244 -5.58 12.76 3.96
CA TRP A 244 -4.77 12.68 2.76
C TRP A 244 -4.67 14.04 2.09
N HIS A 245 -3.52 14.68 2.22
CA HIS A 245 -3.29 16.05 1.81
C HIS A 245 -2.70 16.15 0.39
N GLY A 246 -3.11 17.20 -0.33
CA GLY A 246 -2.48 17.67 -1.55
C GLY A 246 -1.43 18.73 -1.27
N TYR A 247 -1.16 19.55 -2.29
CA TYR A 247 -0.32 20.72 -2.20
C TYR A 247 -1.17 22.00 -2.18
N HIS A 248 -0.56 23.12 -1.76
CA HIS A 248 -1.26 24.41 -1.69
C HIS A 248 -1.84 24.85 -3.06
N ASN A 249 -1.16 24.46 -4.14
CA ASN A 249 -1.49 24.77 -5.53
C ASN A 249 -2.07 23.59 -6.32
N SER A 250 -2.57 22.53 -5.66
CA SER A 250 -3.07 21.34 -6.34
C SER A 250 -4.60 21.28 -6.51
N ASP A 251 -5.27 22.42 -6.43
CA ASP A 251 -6.69 22.52 -6.75
C ASP A 251 -6.91 22.39 -8.26
N VAL A 252 -7.85 21.53 -8.65
CA VAL A 252 -8.18 21.23 -10.05
C VAL A 252 -9.69 21.25 -10.27
N GLU A 253 -10.11 21.71 -11.45
CA GLU A 253 -11.52 21.65 -11.82
C GLU A 253 -11.90 20.27 -12.36
N VAL A 254 -12.90 19.66 -11.75
CA VAL A 254 -13.43 18.35 -12.15
C VAL A 254 -14.96 18.41 -12.09
N ASN A 255 -15.62 18.23 -13.23
CA ASN A 255 -17.07 18.25 -13.35
C ASN A 255 -17.72 19.52 -12.75
N GLY A 256 -17.09 20.67 -12.93
CA GLY A 256 -17.56 21.98 -12.43
C GLY A 256 -17.41 22.15 -10.92
N ARG A 257 -16.54 21.38 -10.29
CA ARG A 257 -16.16 21.48 -8.86
C ARG A 257 -14.66 21.62 -8.73
N THR A 258 -14.23 22.50 -7.85
CA THR A 258 -12.83 22.58 -7.46
C THR A 258 -12.54 21.45 -6.45
N ILE A 259 -11.61 20.57 -6.80
CA ILE A 259 -11.20 19.42 -5.97
C ILE A 259 -9.68 19.49 -5.80
N LYS A 260 -9.21 19.23 -4.59
CA LYS A 260 -7.77 19.14 -4.33
C LYS A 260 -7.23 17.79 -4.79
N SER A 261 -6.26 17.82 -5.73
CA SER A 261 -5.49 16.63 -6.07
C SER A 261 -4.52 16.31 -4.93
N VAL A 262 -4.56 15.10 -4.44
CA VAL A 262 -3.71 14.67 -3.32
C VAL A 262 -2.27 14.42 -3.76
N SER A 263 -1.32 14.57 -2.83
CA SER A 263 0.07 14.14 -3.04
C SER A 263 0.16 12.63 -2.93
N GLY A 264 0.72 11.99 -3.96
CA GLY A 264 0.87 10.53 -4.00
C GLY A 264 2.03 9.99 -3.15
N GLY A 265 2.93 10.86 -2.65
CA GLY A 265 4.11 10.40 -1.91
C GLY A 265 4.62 11.33 -0.81
N GLY A 266 4.13 12.56 -0.73
CA GLY A 266 4.54 13.52 0.30
C GLY A 266 5.96 14.06 0.16
N HIS A 267 6.58 13.97 -1.02
CA HIS A 267 7.98 14.39 -1.24
C HIS A 267 8.22 15.86 -0.91
N TRP A 268 7.28 16.74 -1.29
CA TRP A 268 7.31 18.19 -1.00
C TRP A 268 6.26 18.61 0.04
N GLY A 269 5.97 17.74 1.00
CA GLY A 269 4.87 17.88 1.95
C GLY A 269 3.57 17.23 1.47
N GLY A 270 2.51 17.34 2.24
CA GLY A 270 1.24 16.65 1.99
C GLY A 270 1.36 15.14 2.16
N GLY A 271 0.60 14.38 1.37
CA GLY A 271 0.54 12.91 1.46
C GLY A 271 -0.37 12.41 2.57
N MET A 272 -0.31 11.13 2.87
CA MET A 272 -1.15 10.49 3.88
C MET A 272 -0.60 10.74 5.30
N TRP A 273 -1.46 11.24 6.17
CA TRP A 273 -1.23 11.35 7.61
C TRP A 273 -2.19 10.39 8.30
N ILE A 274 -1.63 9.40 8.99
CA ILE A 274 -2.40 8.27 9.49
C ILE A 274 -1.73 7.66 10.71
N ASN A 275 -2.48 7.09 11.61
CA ASN A 275 -1.97 6.38 12.77
C ASN A 275 -1.53 4.94 12.42
N SER A 276 -0.76 4.29 13.29
CA SER A 276 -0.21 2.95 13.03
C SER A 276 -1.28 1.86 13.04
N ARG A 277 -2.34 2.01 13.81
CA ARG A 277 -3.43 1.01 13.87
C ARG A 277 -4.23 0.99 12.58
N ASP A 278 -4.55 2.17 12.00
CA ASP A 278 -5.23 2.25 10.72
C ASP A 278 -4.35 1.73 9.57
N GLN A 279 -3.03 1.97 9.63
CA GLN A 279 -2.08 1.34 8.70
C GLN A 279 -2.10 -0.19 8.81
N ALA A 280 -2.18 -0.72 10.02
CA ALA A 280 -2.23 -2.16 10.24
C ALA A 280 -3.54 -2.77 9.72
N ARG A 281 -4.69 -2.08 9.83
CA ARG A 281 -5.96 -2.50 9.21
C ARG A 281 -5.84 -2.60 7.70
N PHE A 282 -5.23 -1.58 7.08
CA PHE A 282 -4.98 -1.58 5.64
C PHE A 282 -4.03 -2.72 5.23
N GLY A 283 -2.95 -2.95 5.98
CA GLY A 283 -2.05 -4.09 5.78
C GLY A 283 -2.77 -5.43 5.93
N TYR A 284 -3.66 -5.54 6.91
CA TYR A 284 -4.43 -6.76 7.15
C TYR A 284 -5.43 -7.04 6.03
N LEU A 285 -6.05 -6.01 5.44
CA LEU A 285 -6.87 -6.15 4.23
C LEU A 285 -6.06 -6.81 3.10
N TYR A 286 -4.81 -6.38 2.87
CA TYR A 286 -3.94 -6.97 1.86
C TYR A 286 -3.51 -8.40 2.21
N LEU A 287 -3.21 -8.67 3.48
CA LEU A 287 -2.94 -10.03 3.97
C LEU A 287 -4.14 -10.97 3.74
N ARG A 288 -5.36 -10.46 3.86
CA ARG A 288 -6.62 -11.16 3.57
C ARG A 288 -7.05 -11.07 2.10
N ARG A 289 -6.11 -10.75 1.20
CA ARG A 289 -6.32 -10.73 -0.25
C ARG A 289 -7.49 -9.83 -0.68
N GLY A 290 -7.60 -8.66 -0.03
CA GLY A 290 -8.64 -7.67 -0.32
C GLY A 290 -10.00 -7.97 0.33
N ARG A 291 -10.09 -9.01 1.14
CA ARG A 291 -11.32 -9.39 1.84
C ARG A 291 -11.33 -8.86 3.27
N TRP A 292 -12.48 -8.37 3.71
CA TRP A 292 -12.72 -7.97 5.10
C TRP A 292 -14.04 -8.57 5.58
N LYS A 293 -13.98 -9.48 6.54
CA LYS A 293 -15.13 -10.31 6.94
C LYS A 293 -15.73 -11.04 5.72
N ASP A 294 -16.99 -10.79 5.43
CA ASP A 294 -17.71 -11.42 4.32
C ASP A 294 -17.66 -10.61 3.01
N GLU A 295 -17.00 -9.43 3.01
CA GLU A 295 -16.96 -8.52 1.87
C GLU A 295 -15.60 -8.55 1.16
N GLN A 296 -15.62 -8.57 -0.18
CA GLN A 296 -14.44 -8.36 -1.02
C GLN A 296 -14.35 -6.87 -1.34
N LEU A 297 -13.51 -6.12 -0.60
CA LEU A 297 -13.37 -4.67 -0.76
C LEU A 297 -12.43 -4.29 -1.93
N LEU A 298 -11.38 -5.09 -2.13
CA LEU A 298 -10.48 -4.99 -3.29
C LEU A 298 -10.49 -6.33 -4.02
N PRO A 299 -10.61 -6.36 -5.37
CA PRO A 299 -10.54 -7.62 -6.09
C PRO A 299 -9.28 -8.41 -5.78
N GLN A 300 -9.39 -9.73 -5.66
CA GLN A 300 -8.24 -10.58 -5.41
C GLN A 300 -7.20 -10.46 -6.53
N GLU A 301 -7.67 -10.34 -7.78
CA GLU A 301 -6.85 -10.15 -8.96
C GLU A 301 -6.03 -8.85 -8.88
N TRP A 302 -6.58 -7.81 -8.23
CA TRP A 302 -5.83 -6.58 -7.97
C TRP A 302 -4.70 -6.81 -6.96
N ILE A 303 -4.98 -7.54 -5.87
CA ILE A 303 -3.93 -7.89 -4.90
C ILE A 303 -2.81 -8.69 -5.58
N ASP A 304 -3.17 -9.67 -6.41
CA ASP A 304 -2.21 -10.47 -7.18
C ASP A 304 -1.38 -9.58 -8.13
N ALA A 305 -2.00 -8.65 -8.85
CA ALA A 305 -1.31 -7.72 -9.73
C ALA A 305 -0.36 -6.79 -8.94
N THR A 306 -0.79 -6.29 -7.76
CA THR A 306 0.04 -5.40 -6.92
C THR A 306 1.28 -6.10 -6.35
N THR A 307 1.22 -7.41 -6.16
CA THR A 307 2.32 -8.23 -5.63
C THR A 307 3.07 -9.03 -6.70
N THR A 308 2.76 -8.81 -7.98
CA THR A 308 3.51 -9.39 -9.10
C THR A 308 4.74 -8.51 -9.39
N PRO A 309 5.96 -9.09 -9.40
CA PRO A 309 7.18 -8.37 -9.73
C PRO A 309 7.14 -7.77 -11.13
N THR A 310 7.69 -6.57 -11.32
CA THR A 310 7.96 -6.06 -12.66
C THR A 310 9.20 -6.75 -13.24
N GLU A 311 9.25 -6.92 -14.55
CA GLU A 311 10.43 -7.50 -15.21
C GLU A 311 11.68 -6.61 -15.06
N ILE A 312 11.49 -5.28 -15.04
CA ILE A 312 12.57 -4.30 -14.98
C ILE A 312 13.07 -4.07 -13.56
N GLN A 313 12.17 -4.14 -12.58
CA GLN A 313 12.45 -3.94 -11.16
C GLN A 313 11.75 -5.03 -10.34
N PRO A 314 12.34 -6.23 -10.20
CA PRO A 314 11.68 -7.38 -9.56
C PRO A 314 11.25 -7.15 -8.09
N THR A 315 11.81 -6.14 -7.42
CA THR A 315 11.43 -5.75 -6.06
C THR A 315 10.30 -4.73 -6.01
N TYR A 316 9.58 -4.52 -7.12
CA TYR A 316 8.49 -3.55 -7.19
C TYR A 316 7.31 -4.06 -8.00
N GLY A 317 6.10 -3.89 -7.46
CA GLY A 317 4.83 -4.19 -8.13
C GLY A 317 4.04 -2.91 -8.41
N TYR A 318 2.71 -2.94 -8.26
CA TYR A 318 1.86 -1.75 -8.42
C TYR A 318 1.91 -0.88 -7.14
N MET A 319 2.96 -0.07 -7.04
CA MET A 319 3.24 0.82 -5.89
C MET A 319 3.42 0.08 -4.55
N TRP A 320 3.84 -1.18 -4.61
CA TRP A 320 4.25 -2.00 -3.49
C TRP A 320 5.70 -2.47 -3.66
N TRP A 321 6.44 -2.53 -2.56
CA TRP A 321 7.80 -3.08 -2.51
C TRP A 321 7.72 -4.58 -2.22
N LEU A 322 8.38 -5.39 -3.04
CA LEU A 322 8.36 -6.84 -2.98
C LEU A 322 9.71 -7.37 -2.52
N ASN A 323 9.71 -8.35 -1.61
CA ASN A 323 10.95 -8.96 -1.12
C ASN A 323 11.46 -10.08 -2.05
N THR A 324 11.22 -9.94 -3.36
CA THR A 324 11.65 -10.90 -4.37
C THR A 324 13.15 -11.20 -4.22
N GLY A 325 13.50 -12.49 -4.18
CA GLY A 325 14.88 -12.91 -3.95
C GLY A 325 15.46 -12.55 -2.57
N ARG A 326 14.65 -12.03 -1.64
CA ARG A 326 15.06 -11.48 -0.34
C ARG A 326 16.02 -10.28 -0.46
N GLU A 327 15.86 -9.50 -1.53
CA GLU A 327 16.78 -8.38 -1.83
C GLU A 327 16.55 -7.17 -0.91
N LEU A 328 15.32 -6.96 -0.40
CA LEU A 328 15.03 -5.84 0.49
C LEU A 328 15.35 -6.14 1.94
N TRP A 329 15.00 -7.35 2.39
CA TRP A 329 15.18 -7.83 3.75
C TRP A 329 15.60 -9.30 3.71
N ALA A 330 16.88 -9.55 3.97
CA ALA A 330 17.46 -10.89 3.86
C ALA A 330 16.86 -11.87 4.88
N SER A 331 16.39 -11.36 6.03
CA SER A 331 15.79 -12.17 7.10
C SER A 331 14.33 -12.52 6.84
N ALA A 332 13.64 -11.79 5.94
CA ALA A 332 12.22 -11.95 5.67
C ALA A 332 11.95 -12.93 4.52
N PRO A 333 10.78 -13.60 4.48
CA PRO A 333 10.40 -14.45 3.37
C PRO A 333 10.38 -13.69 2.03
N ALA A 334 10.73 -14.39 0.95
CA ALA A 334 10.67 -13.82 -0.41
C ALA A 334 9.23 -13.48 -0.85
N SER A 335 8.23 -14.11 -0.24
CA SER A 335 6.81 -13.86 -0.44
C SER A 335 6.30 -12.60 0.26
N SER A 336 7.09 -12.02 1.17
CA SER A 336 6.68 -10.81 1.90
C SER A 336 6.77 -9.57 1.04
N PHE A 337 5.94 -8.58 1.34
CA PHE A 337 5.89 -7.31 0.63
C PHE A 337 5.52 -6.17 1.58
N ALA A 338 5.74 -4.93 1.16
CA ALA A 338 5.45 -3.80 2.02
C ALA A 338 5.10 -2.51 1.28
N ALA A 339 4.26 -1.68 1.91
CA ALA A 339 4.24 -0.25 1.67
C ALA A 339 5.40 0.40 2.44
N ARG A 340 6.19 1.28 1.80
CA ARG A 340 7.38 1.91 2.41
C ARG A 340 7.39 3.40 2.19
N GLY A 341 7.77 4.14 3.22
CA GLY A 341 7.90 5.60 3.18
C GLY A 341 9.11 6.11 3.96
N GLY A 342 9.43 7.38 3.76
CA GLY A 342 10.49 8.07 4.51
C GLY A 342 10.33 7.92 6.02
N GLY A 343 11.44 7.94 6.77
CA GLY A 343 11.42 7.70 8.22
C GLY A 343 11.12 6.26 8.61
N SER A 344 11.37 5.31 7.71
CA SER A 344 11.04 3.88 7.89
C SER A 344 9.57 3.67 8.27
N ASN A 345 8.68 4.48 7.66
CA ASN A 345 7.25 4.20 7.72
C ASN A 345 6.98 2.97 6.85
N ILE A 346 6.58 1.86 7.45
CA ILE A 346 6.46 0.57 6.78
C ILE A 346 5.19 -0.12 7.25
N ILE A 347 4.44 -0.67 6.30
CA ILE A 347 3.42 -1.69 6.52
C ILE A 347 3.98 -2.95 5.87
N TRP A 348 4.61 -3.81 6.64
CA TRP A 348 5.15 -5.07 6.16
C TRP A 348 4.14 -6.19 6.32
N ILE A 349 4.00 -7.02 5.30
CA ILE A 349 3.01 -8.09 5.21
C ILE A 349 3.73 -9.38 4.87
N ASP A 350 3.48 -10.40 5.68
CA ASP A 350 4.03 -11.75 5.49
C ASP A 350 2.89 -12.78 5.43
N PRO A 351 2.53 -13.22 4.22
CA PRO A 351 1.50 -14.24 4.04
C PRO A 351 1.92 -15.63 4.55
N GLU A 352 3.22 -15.92 4.61
CA GLU A 352 3.73 -17.24 5.04
C GLU A 352 3.47 -17.49 6.53
N HIS A 353 3.63 -16.44 7.35
CA HIS A 353 3.46 -16.52 8.80
C HIS A 353 2.21 -15.81 9.30
N ASP A 354 1.32 -15.35 8.42
CA ASP A 354 0.11 -14.61 8.76
C ASP A 354 0.38 -13.39 9.67
N LEU A 355 1.34 -12.55 9.26
CA LEU A 355 1.83 -11.39 10.00
C LEU A 355 1.58 -10.09 9.25
N VAL A 356 1.26 -9.03 10.01
CA VAL A 356 1.41 -7.64 9.59
C VAL A 356 2.25 -6.92 10.64
N VAL A 357 3.28 -6.20 10.20
CA VAL A 357 4.11 -5.38 11.09
C VAL A 357 4.11 -3.95 10.60
N VAL A 358 3.65 -3.04 11.43
CA VAL A 358 3.79 -1.60 11.19
C VAL A 358 4.98 -1.10 11.98
N ILE A 359 5.89 -0.42 11.28
CA ILE A 359 7.10 0.16 11.87
C ILE A 359 7.16 1.63 11.47
N ARG A 360 7.46 2.52 12.43
CA ARG A 360 7.61 3.96 12.17
C ARG A 360 8.75 4.54 12.96
N TRP A 361 9.50 5.43 12.32
CA TRP A 361 10.53 6.28 12.92
C TRP A 361 11.67 5.51 13.57
N ILE A 362 12.16 4.50 12.86
CA ILE A 362 13.43 3.83 13.16
C ILE A 362 14.46 4.09 12.06
N THR A 363 15.73 3.80 12.31
CA THR A 363 16.76 3.85 11.27
C THR A 363 16.51 2.81 10.19
N GLY A 364 16.76 3.15 8.91
CA GLY A 364 16.43 2.26 7.78
C GLY A 364 17.15 0.91 7.81
N ASN A 365 18.38 0.89 8.32
CA ASN A 365 19.19 -0.32 8.47
C ASN A 365 18.73 -1.23 9.64
N ALA A 366 17.91 -0.72 10.55
CA ALA A 366 17.36 -1.51 11.65
C ALA A 366 16.09 -2.30 11.25
N VAL A 367 15.47 -1.99 10.12
CA VAL A 367 14.21 -2.62 9.70
C VAL A 367 14.35 -4.14 9.59
N ASP A 368 15.36 -4.64 8.87
CA ASP A 368 15.58 -6.09 8.75
C ASP A 368 15.85 -6.75 10.11
N GLY A 369 16.54 -6.04 11.02
CA GLY A 369 16.77 -6.51 12.37
C GLY A 369 15.50 -6.64 13.23
N VAL A 370 14.49 -5.77 13.03
CA VAL A 370 13.17 -5.91 13.66
C VAL A 370 12.45 -7.11 13.08
N LEU A 371 12.39 -7.21 11.74
CA LEU A 371 11.70 -8.32 11.06
C LEU A 371 12.32 -9.68 11.44
N GLN A 372 13.65 -9.77 11.51
CA GLN A 372 14.37 -10.95 11.95
C GLN A 372 13.92 -11.42 13.34
N ARG A 373 13.79 -10.49 14.31
CA ARG A 373 13.39 -10.81 15.68
C ARG A 373 11.92 -11.19 15.79
N VAL A 374 11.04 -10.49 15.03
CA VAL A 374 9.62 -10.86 14.95
C VAL A 374 9.46 -12.26 14.38
N LEU A 375 10.19 -12.59 13.30
CA LEU A 375 10.16 -13.92 12.69
C LEU A 375 10.74 -15.00 13.59
N ALA A 376 11.83 -14.69 14.31
CA ALA A 376 12.42 -15.61 15.29
C ALA A 376 11.46 -15.92 16.45
N ALA A 377 10.53 -15.02 16.75
CA ALA A 377 9.50 -15.25 17.76
C ALA A 377 8.40 -16.19 17.27
N VAL A 378 8.22 -16.41 15.97
CA VAL A 378 7.21 -17.33 15.43
C VAL A 378 7.58 -18.76 15.78
N ARG A 379 6.69 -19.46 16.45
CA ARG A 379 6.80 -20.88 16.75
C ARG A 379 5.83 -21.63 15.86
N ASP A 380 6.31 -22.10 14.73
CA ASP A 380 5.54 -23.07 13.95
C ASP A 380 5.45 -24.35 14.76
N GLY A 381 4.25 -24.92 14.84
CA GLY A 381 4.01 -26.19 15.56
C GLY A 381 4.71 -27.44 14.96
N ARG A 382 5.88 -27.25 14.34
CA ARG A 382 6.75 -28.29 13.76
C ARG A 382 7.94 -28.63 14.65
N GLY A 383 7.79 -28.63 15.97
CA GLY A 383 8.97 -28.83 16.83
C GLY A 383 8.75 -29.39 18.23
N GLU A 384 7.71 -30.19 18.50
CA GLU A 384 7.69 -31.05 19.69
C GLU A 384 7.37 -32.50 19.31
N GLY A 385 8.30 -33.10 18.64
CA GLY A 385 8.36 -34.51 18.34
C GLY A 385 9.79 -35.01 18.47
N ARG A 386 10.34 -34.95 19.70
CA ARG A 386 11.49 -35.77 20.12
C ARG A 386 11.37 -36.11 21.60
#